data_ec03b2f8204eea0d6a92b25d97aae5cd
#
_entry.id   ec03b2f8204eea0d6a92b25d97aae5cd
#
_cell.length_a   1.000
_cell.length_b   1.000
_cell.length_c   1.000
_cell.angle_alpha   90.00
_cell.angle_beta   90.00
_cell.angle_gamma   90.00
#
_symmetry.space_group_name_H-M   'P 1'
#
loop_
_entity.id
_entity.type
_entity.pdbx_description
1 polymer ?
#
loop_
_entity_poly.entity_id
_entity_poly.type
_entity_poly.pdbx_seq_one_letter_code
_entity_poly.pdbx_strand_id
1 'polypeptide(L)'
;MIIHQFFVSGIAHSSYLVAGNKACAIVDPERDISRYLDAAMQMGLRITHILETHLHADFISGHLDLARATGAQIYAPKSGNCSFPHIPLQEGDEIKLEDMVFSIIETAGHTPEHICYIATDTGRGETPVAVFTGDTLFVGDVGRPDLFPGRSEDLASSL
;
A
#
# COMPACT_ATOMS: atom_id res chain seq x y z
N MET A 1 12.65 4.50 10.45
CA MET A 1 11.27 4.28 9.95
C MET A 1 10.27 4.25 11.10
N ILE A 2 9.10 4.88 10.95
CA ILE A 2 7.94 4.79 11.87
C ILE A 2 6.76 4.32 11.04
N ILE A 3 5.98 3.38 11.55
CA ILE A 3 4.74 2.91 10.92
C ILE A 3 3.58 3.29 11.83
N HIS A 4 2.59 4.02 11.29
CA HIS A 4 1.36 4.37 11.97
C HIS A 4 0.18 3.76 11.23
N GLN A 5 -0.58 2.89 11.91
CA GLN A 5 -1.76 2.21 11.35
C GLN A 5 -3.01 3.04 11.60
N PHE A 6 -3.85 3.14 10.58
CA PHE A 6 -5.22 3.64 10.68
C PHE A 6 -6.16 2.46 10.43
N PHE A 7 -7.21 2.34 11.24
CA PHE A 7 -8.17 1.25 11.12
C PHE A 7 -9.60 1.79 11.00
N VAL A 8 -10.34 1.25 10.04
CA VAL A 8 -11.76 1.56 9.79
C VAL A 8 -12.58 0.31 10.12
N SER A 9 -13.15 0.28 11.31
CA SER A 9 -13.85 -0.90 11.84
C SER A 9 -15.06 -1.33 11.01
N GLY A 10 -15.73 -0.37 10.35
CA GLY A 10 -16.96 -0.65 9.57
C GLY A 10 -16.73 -1.50 8.32
N ILE A 11 -15.50 -1.52 7.78
CA ILE A 11 -15.10 -2.28 6.60
C ILE A 11 -13.84 -3.12 6.85
N ALA A 12 -13.41 -3.22 8.13
CA ALA A 12 -12.20 -3.94 8.56
C ALA A 12 -10.93 -3.54 7.77
N HIS A 13 -10.87 -2.30 7.26
CA HIS A 13 -9.78 -1.82 6.44
C HIS A 13 -8.65 -1.23 7.27
N SER A 14 -7.41 -1.58 6.93
CA SER A 14 -6.19 -1.01 7.49
C SER A 14 -5.42 -0.26 6.43
N SER A 15 -5.07 0.99 6.72
CA SER A 15 -4.12 1.79 5.94
C SER A 15 -2.96 2.25 6.80
N TYR A 16 -1.86 2.66 6.19
CA TYR A 16 -0.64 2.93 6.94
C TYR A 16 0.04 4.22 6.47
N LEU A 17 0.55 5.00 7.43
CA LEU A 17 1.54 6.03 7.18
C LEU A 17 2.91 5.46 7.53
N VAL A 18 3.81 5.44 6.56
CA VAL A 18 5.19 4.96 6.71
C VAL A 18 6.12 6.16 6.62
N ALA A 19 6.69 6.53 7.77
CA ALA A 19 7.44 7.78 7.94
C ALA A 19 8.95 7.56 7.86
N GLY A 20 9.59 8.37 7.03
CA GLY A 20 11.02 8.65 7.06
C GLY A 20 11.34 9.85 7.96
N ASN A 21 12.37 10.62 7.62
CA ASN A 21 12.80 11.78 8.41
C ASN A 21 12.02 13.05 8.07
N LYS A 22 11.67 13.29 6.79
CA LYS A 22 11.00 14.50 6.29
C LYS A 22 9.80 14.20 5.39
N ALA A 23 9.71 12.96 4.92
CA ALA A 23 8.65 12.51 4.01
C ALA A 23 8.03 11.22 4.50
N CYS A 24 6.81 10.94 4.03
CA CYS A 24 6.11 9.69 4.30
C CYS A 24 5.38 9.17 3.07
N ALA A 25 5.11 7.87 3.10
CA ALA A 25 4.20 7.18 2.20
C ALA A 25 2.88 6.88 2.93
N ILE A 26 1.78 6.86 2.18
CA ILE A 26 0.50 6.33 2.64
C ILE A 26 0.19 5.07 1.83
N VAL A 27 -0.09 3.97 2.52
CA VAL A 27 -0.46 2.69 1.92
C VAL A 27 -1.96 2.51 2.06
N ASP A 28 -2.64 2.23 0.95
CA ASP A 28 -4.08 1.96 0.82
C ASP A 28 -4.96 3.00 1.54
N PRO A 29 -4.89 4.30 1.16
CA PRO A 29 -5.65 5.33 1.84
C PRO A 29 -7.16 5.16 1.70
N GLU A 30 -7.88 5.24 2.83
CA GLU A 30 -9.34 5.33 2.82
C GLU A 30 -9.86 6.65 2.24
N ARG A 31 -11.16 6.74 2.05
CA ARG A 31 -11.84 7.90 1.45
C ARG A 31 -11.62 9.21 2.20
N ASP A 32 -11.63 9.19 3.53
CA ASP A 32 -11.38 10.38 4.35
C ASP A 32 -9.87 10.62 4.50
N ILE A 33 -9.34 11.47 3.64
CA ILE A 33 -7.91 11.80 3.63
C ILE A 33 -7.48 12.72 4.78
N SER A 34 -8.41 13.34 5.52
CA SER A 34 -8.09 14.33 6.56
C SER A 34 -7.17 13.73 7.63
N ARG A 35 -7.40 12.50 8.03
CA ARG A 35 -6.61 11.81 9.05
C ARG A 35 -5.13 11.62 8.66
N TYR A 36 -4.84 11.41 7.37
CA TYR A 36 -3.45 11.30 6.88
C TYR A 36 -2.77 12.67 6.84
N LEU A 37 -3.50 13.70 6.39
CA LEU A 37 -3.00 15.06 6.36
C LEU A 37 -2.68 15.56 7.77
N ASP A 38 -3.58 15.32 8.72
CA ASP A 38 -3.41 15.71 10.12
C ASP A 38 -2.24 14.97 10.77
N ALA A 39 -2.12 13.64 10.55
CA ALA A 39 -1.01 12.86 11.09
C ALA A 39 0.34 13.31 10.51
N ALA A 40 0.43 13.49 9.21
CA ALA A 40 1.64 13.98 8.56
C ALA A 40 2.03 15.39 9.06
N MET A 41 1.05 16.28 9.21
CA MET A 41 1.26 17.63 9.75
C MET A 41 1.76 17.59 11.19
N GLN A 42 1.15 16.77 12.07
CA GLN A 42 1.57 16.62 13.47
C GLN A 42 2.99 16.08 13.59
N MET A 43 3.40 15.21 12.66
CA MET A 43 4.74 14.65 12.61
C MET A 43 5.75 15.53 11.88
N GLY A 44 5.32 16.65 11.27
CA GLY A 44 6.18 17.53 10.47
C GLY A 44 6.65 16.91 9.16
N LEU A 45 5.87 15.96 8.59
CA LEU A 45 6.21 15.20 7.39
C LEU A 45 5.45 15.70 6.17
N ARG A 46 6.03 15.48 4.98
CA ARG A 46 5.37 15.66 3.69
C ARG A 46 4.93 14.31 3.16
N ILE A 47 3.68 14.17 2.78
CA ILE A 47 3.20 12.99 2.04
C ILE A 47 3.70 13.14 0.60
N THR A 48 4.54 12.20 0.16
CA THR A 48 5.16 12.21 -1.18
C THR A 48 4.84 10.98 -2.00
N HIS A 49 4.41 9.90 -1.37
CA HIS A 49 4.09 8.62 -2.00
C HIS A 49 2.73 8.12 -1.52
N ILE A 50 1.95 7.57 -2.43
CA ILE A 50 0.70 6.88 -2.18
C ILE A 50 0.83 5.51 -2.84
N LEU A 51 0.73 4.44 -2.05
CA LEU A 51 0.98 3.07 -2.48
C LEU A 51 -0.33 2.29 -2.41
N GLU A 52 -0.82 1.80 -3.55
CA GLU A 52 -2.00 0.93 -3.62
C GLU A 52 -1.54 -0.52 -3.77
N THR A 53 -2.00 -1.41 -2.88
CA THR A 53 -1.68 -2.84 -2.98
C THR A 53 -2.49 -3.51 -4.08
N HIS A 54 -3.72 -3.07 -4.29
CA HIS A 54 -4.64 -3.57 -5.29
C HIS A 54 -5.75 -2.54 -5.58
N LEU A 55 -6.63 -2.84 -6.52
CA LEU A 55 -7.84 -2.05 -6.77
C LEU A 55 -8.94 -2.48 -5.80
N HIS A 56 -9.19 -1.65 -4.81
CA HIS A 56 -10.21 -1.92 -3.78
C HIS A 56 -11.61 -1.93 -4.39
N ALA A 57 -12.35 -3.03 -4.22
CA ALA A 57 -13.71 -3.19 -4.70
C ALA A 57 -14.78 -2.82 -3.65
N ASP A 58 -14.41 -2.82 -2.39
CA ASP A 58 -15.28 -2.67 -1.23
C ASP A 58 -15.39 -1.24 -0.68
N PHE A 59 -14.46 -0.34 -1.07
CA PHE A 59 -14.52 1.07 -0.74
C PHE A 59 -13.90 1.95 -1.83
N ILE A 60 -14.16 3.25 -1.76
CA ILE A 60 -13.54 4.25 -2.64
C ILE A 60 -12.26 4.72 -1.99
N SER A 61 -11.10 4.37 -2.55
CA SER A 61 -9.80 4.84 -2.08
C SER A 61 -9.66 6.37 -2.18
N GLY A 62 -8.98 6.95 -1.21
CA GLY A 62 -8.67 8.38 -1.15
C GLY A 62 -7.46 8.81 -1.98
N HIS A 63 -6.82 7.91 -2.71
CA HIS A 63 -5.55 8.17 -3.40
C HIS A 63 -5.57 9.39 -4.33
N LEU A 64 -6.65 9.58 -5.10
CA LEU A 64 -6.75 10.74 -6.00
C LEU A 64 -6.90 12.06 -5.25
N ASP A 65 -7.72 12.09 -4.21
CA ASP A 65 -7.93 13.29 -3.42
C ASP A 65 -6.66 13.62 -2.61
N LEU A 66 -5.99 12.61 -2.08
CA LEU A 66 -4.72 12.77 -1.38
C LEU A 66 -3.61 13.26 -2.32
N ALA A 67 -3.50 12.70 -3.53
CA ALA A 67 -2.55 13.18 -4.54
C ALA A 67 -2.80 14.63 -4.94
N ARG A 68 -4.07 15.04 -5.13
CA ARG A 68 -4.42 16.44 -5.41
C ARG A 68 -4.05 17.37 -4.27
N ALA A 69 -4.27 16.97 -3.02
CA ALA A 69 -4.01 17.79 -1.84
C ALA A 69 -2.52 17.96 -1.54
N THR A 70 -1.68 16.97 -1.87
CA THR A 70 -0.26 16.92 -1.44
C THR A 70 0.74 17.03 -2.58
N GLY A 71 0.32 16.73 -3.80
CA GLY A 71 1.22 16.55 -4.96
C GLY A 71 1.96 15.22 -4.93
N ALA A 72 1.58 14.28 -4.06
CA ALA A 72 2.19 12.96 -3.95
C ALA A 72 1.97 12.13 -5.22
N GLN A 73 2.96 11.30 -5.55
CA GLN A 73 2.86 10.34 -6.64
C GLN A 73 2.08 9.10 -6.20
N ILE A 74 1.19 8.62 -7.06
CA ILE A 74 0.47 7.37 -6.85
C ILE A 74 1.25 6.24 -7.51
N TYR A 75 1.43 5.15 -6.79
CA TYR A 75 2.02 3.90 -7.24
C TYR A 75 0.96 2.82 -7.15
N ALA A 76 0.78 2.04 -8.20
CA ALA A 76 -0.25 1.00 -8.27
C ALA A 76 0.21 -0.18 -9.14
N PRO A 77 -0.39 -1.37 -8.96
CA PRO A 77 -0.04 -2.53 -9.75
C PRO A 77 -0.20 -2.30 -11.26
N LYS A 78 0.83 -2.61 -12.04
CA LYS A 78 0.83 -2.47 -13.50
C LYS A 78 -0.29 -3.29 -14.16
N SER A 79 -0.50 -4.50 -13.69
CA SER A 79 -1.52 -5.43 -14.20
C SER A 79 -2.96 -4.99 -13.88
N GLY A 80 -3.14 -4.01 -12.96
CA GLY A 80 -4.44 -3.41 -12.66
C GLY A 80 -4.99 -2.51 -13.76
N ASN A 81 -4.16 -2.08 -14.73
CA ASN A 81 -4.56 -1.22 -15.84
C ASN A 81 -5.37 0.01 -15.38
N CYS A 82 -4.94 0.64 -14.31
CA CYS A 82 -5.63 1.78 -13.70
C CYS A 82 -5.83 2.93 -14.69
N SER A 83 -7.03 3.50 -14.73
CA SER A 83 -7.38 4.60 -15.61
C SER A 83 -6.91 5.99 -15.14
N PHE A 84 -6.40 6.09 -13.91
CA PHE A 84 -5.86 7.33 -13.33
C PHE A 84 -4.35 7.42 -13.51
N PRO A 85 -3.77 8.63 -13.48
CA PRO A 85 -2.31 8.81 -13.54
C PRO A 85 -1.63 8.15 -12.34
N HIS A 86 -0.71 7.23 -12.59
CA HIS A 86 0.07 6.53 -11.57
C HIS A 86 1.41 6.06 -12.14
N ILE A 87 2.32 5.65 -11.26
CA ILE A 87 3.53 4.92 -11.59
C ILE A 87 3.21 3.43 -11.49
N PRO A 88 3.22 2.69 -12.61
CA PRO A 88 2.91 1.26 -12.60
C PRO A 88 4.05 0.45 -11.98
N LEU A 89 3.71 -0.51 -11.13
CA LEU A 89 4.64 -1.40 -10.44
C LEU A 89 4.44 -2.85 -10.84
N GLN A 90 5.54 -3.59 -10.89
CA GLN A 90 5.58 -5.04 -11.18
C GLN A 90 6.59 -5.73 -10.28
N GLU A 91 6.63 -7.05 -10.32
CA GLU A 91 7.58 -7.89 -9.58
C GLU A 91 9.02 -7.39 -9.73
N GLY A 92 9.71 -7.23 -8.59
CA GLY A 92 11.10 -6.82 -8.51
C GLY A 92 11.36 -5.32 -8.64
N ASP A 93 10.34 -4.49 -8.87
CA ASP A 93 10.50 -3.03 -8.82
C ASP A 93 10.79 -2.56 -7.39
N GLU A 94 11.41 -1.38 -7.28
CA GLU A 94 11.71 -0.75 -6.00
C GLU A 94 11.27 0.71 -5.98
N ILE A 95 10.70 1.14 -4.85
CA ILE A 95 10.41 2.53 -4.54
C ILE A 95 11.35 3.01 -3.43
N LYS A 96 11.97 4.17 -3.61
CA LYS A 96 12.85 4.78 -2.61
C LYS A 96 12.19 5.99 -1.97
N LEU A 97 12.13 5.98 -0.66
CA LEU A 97 11.67 7.10 0.16
C LEU A 97 12.72 7.39 1.25
N GLU A 98 13.60 8.35 1.01
CA GLU A 98 14.74 8.64 1.88
C GLU A 98 15.61 7.39 2.12
N ASP A 99 15.75 6.95 3.39
CA ASP A 99 16.48 5.72 3.77
C ASP A 99 15.58 4.47 3.75
N MET A 100 14.39 4.55 3.17
CA MET A 100 13.49 3.40 3.02
C MET A 100 13.43 2.93 1.59
N VAL A 101 13.39 1.61 1.43
CA VAL A 101 13.16 0.94 0.15
C VAL A 101 11.94 0.05 0.31
N PHE A 102 11.00 0.17 -0.62
CA PHE A 102 9.87 -0.74 -0.76
C PHE A 102 10.13 -1.60 -2.00
N SER A 103 10.38 -2.89 -1.80
CA SER A 103 10.50 -3.87 -2.87
C SER A 103 9.14 -4.50 -3.13
N ILE A 104 8.80 -4.70 -4.40
CA ILE A 104 7.49 -5.16 -4.84
C ILE A 104 7.55 -6.67 -5.10
N ILE A 105 6.55 -7.40 -4.57
CA ILE A 105 6.25 -8.78 -4.94
C ILE A 105 4.81 -8.88 -5.43
N GLU A 106 4.60 -9.59 -6.54
CA GLU A 106 3.28 -9.88 -7.06
C GLU A 106 2.64 -11.01 -6.25
N THR A 107 1.44 -10.76 -5.74
CA THR A 107 0.71 -11.69 -4.85
C THR A 107 -0.74 -11.83 -5.30
N ALA A 108 -0.91 -12.18 -6.58
CA ALA A 108 -2.22 -12.42 -7.16
C ALA A 108 -3.01 -13.47 -6.37
N GLY A 109 -4.33 -13.27 -6.26
CA GLY A 109 -5.21 -14.23 -5.57
C GLY A 109 -6.48 -13.58 -5.08
N HIS A 110 -6.41 -12.67 -4.13
CA HIS A 110 -7.56 -11.85 -3.71
C HIS A 110 -8.08 -11.01 -4.90
N THR A 111 -7.17 -10.29 -5.56
CA THR A 111 -7.39 -9.73 -6.89
C THR A 111 -6.27 -10.19 -7.84
N PRO A 112 -6.51 -10.16 -9.17
CA PRO A 112 -5.51 -10.60 -10.14
C PRO A 112 -4.23 -9.77 -10.16
N GLU A 113 -4.34 -8.49 -9.80
CA GLU A 113 -3.26 -7.51 -9.87
C GLU A 113 -2.57 -7.26 -8.53
N HIS A 114 -2.95 -7.96 -7.47
CA HIS A 114 -2.48 -7.68 -6.12
C HIS A 114 -0.95 -7.74 -6.00
N ILE A 115 -0.38 -6.76 -5.28
CA ILE A 115 1.04 -6.70 -4.93
C ILE A 115 1.21 -6.46 -3.42
N CYS A 116 2.31 -6.93 -2.86
CA CYS A 116 2.75 -6.58 -1.51
C CYS A 116 3.99 -5.68 -1.58
N TYR A 117 4.15 -4.84 -0.55
CA TYR A 117 5.32 -3.98 -0.38
C TYR A 117 6.18 -4.48 0.77
N ILE A 118 7.40 -4.93 0.49
CA ILE A 118 8.40 -5.28 1.50
C ILE A 118 9.20 -4.03 1.84
N ALA A 119 9.11 -3.55 3.07
CA ALA A 119 9.79 -2.34 3.52
C ALA A 119 11.10 -2.64 4.23
N THR A 120 12.17 -2.00 3.78
CA THR A 120 13.51 -2.05 4.36
C THR A 120 13.93 -0.65 4.80
N ASP A 121 14.40 -0.51 6.05
CA ASP A 121 15.04 0.70 6.57
C ASP A 121 16.56 0.59 6.39
N THR A 122 17.07 1.08 5.27
CA THR A 122 18.50 0.94 4.90
C THR A 122 19.42 1.72 5.84
N GLY A 123 18.91 2.71 6.58
CA GLY A 123 19.65 3.37 7.66
C GLY A 123 19.92 2.46 8.87
N ARG A 124 19.20 1.32 8.97
CA ARG A 124 19.38 0.31 10.04
C ARG A 124 19.98 -1.00 9.53
N GLY A 125 19.98 -1.23 8.23
CA GLY A 125 20.51 -2.44 7.62
C GLY A 125 19.71 -2.86 6.40
N GLU A 126 20.06 -4.02 5.82
CA GLU A 126 19.45 -4.55 4.60
C GLU A 126 18.31 -5.55 4.88
N THR A 127 18.05 -5.86 6.14
CA THR A 127 16.97 -6.80 6.50
C THR A 127 15.62 -6.10 6.44
N PRO A 128 14.63 -6.67 5.72
CA PRO A 128 13.26 -6.16 5.73
C PRO A 128 12.69 -6.08 7.15
N VAL A 129 11.93 -5.04 7.42
CA VAL A 129 11.36 -4.75 8.75
C VAL A 129 9.84 -4.85 8.79
N ALA A 130 9.19 -4.77 7.64
CA ALA A 130 7.74 -4.89 7.52
C ALA A 130 7.34 -5.37 6.13
N VAL A 131 6.14 -5.93 6.03
CA VAL A 131 5.45 -6.19 4.76
C VAL A 131 4.03 -5.65 4.84
N PHE A 132 3.61 -4.93 3.81
CA PHE A 132 2.24 -4.46 3.64
C PHE A 132 1.56 -5.41 2.67
N THR A 133 0.72 -6.28 3.20
CA THR A 133 0.16 -7.43 2.50
C THR A 133 -1.19 -7.15 1.86
N GLY A 134 -1.75 -5.94 2.05
CA GLY A 134 -3.11 -5.68 1.60
C GLY A 134 -4.05 -6.81 2.02
N ASP A 135 -4.85 -7.29 1.07
CA ASP A 135 -5.82 -8.35 1.29
C ASP A 135 -5.31 -9.75 0.88
N THR A 136 -3.99 -9.94 0.76
CA THR A 136 -3.40 -11.28 0.56
C THR A 136 -3.33 -12.05 1.88
N LEU A 137 -2.82 -11.41 2.95
CA LEU A 137 -2.56 -12.08 4.22
C LEU A 137 -2.98 -11.18 5.40
N PHE A 138 -3.74 -11.77 6.33
CA PHE A 138 -4.15 -11.14 7.59
C PHE A 138 -3.55 -11.89 8.79
N VAL A 139 -3.73 -11.33 9.98
CA VAL A 139 -3.36 -12.04 11.20
C VAL A 139 -4.38 -13.16 11.48
N GLY A 140 -3.96 -14.38 11.21
CA GLY A 140 -4.80 -15.59 11.44
C GLY A 140 -5.80 -15.88 10.32
N ASP A 141 -5.72 -15.19 9.18
CA ASP A 141 -6.61 -15.41 8.03
C ASP A 141 -5.91 -15.00 6.73
N VAL A 142 -6.57 -15.21 5.59
CA VAL A 142 -6.12 -14.83 4.25
C VAL A 142 -7.25 -14.12 3.50
N GLY A 143 -6.91 -13.39 2.46
CA GLY A 143 -7.89 -12.73 1.59
C GLY A 143 -8.82 -13.74 0.93
N ARG A 144 -10.00 -13.28 0.53
CA ARG A 144 -11.00 -14.09 -0.17
C ARG A 144 -10.47 -14.55 -1.53
N PRO A 145 -10.38 -15.87 -1.79
CA PRO A 145 -9.91 -16.38 -3.08
C PRO A 145 -11.04 -16.51 -4.11
N ASP A 146 -12.29 -16.26 -3.71
CA ASP A 146 -13.51 -16.54 -4.47
C ASP A 146 -14.09 -15.30 -5.20
N LEU A 147 -13.45 -14.15 -5.10
CA LEU A 147 -13.86 -12.94 -5.82
C LEU A 147 -13.74 -13.10 -7.35
N PHE A 148 -12.74 -13.83 -7.79
CA PHE A 148 -12.50 -14.14 -9.19
C PHE A 148 -12.46 -15.66 -9.39
N PRO A 149 -13.30 -16.25 -10.27
CA PRO A 149 -13.33 -17.68 -10.50
C PRO A 149 -11.96 -18.24 -10.90
N GLY A 150 -11.54 -19.35 -10.26
CA GLY A 150 -10.31 -20.07 -10.60
C GLY A 150 -9.03 -19.49 -9.99
N ARG A 151 -9.12 -18.53 -9.06
CA ARG A 151 -7.94 -17.86 -8.46
C ARG A 151 -7.51 -18.38 -7.08
N SER A 152 -8.16 -19.42 -6.57
CA SER A 152 -7.80 -20.02 -5.27
C SER A 152 -6.37 -20.59 -5.25
N GLU A 153 -5.92 -21.14 -6.39
CA GLU A 153 -4.57 -21.67 -6.53
C GLU A 153 -3.52 -20.53 -6.60
N ASP A 154 -3.88 -19.42 -7.22
CA ASP A 154 -3.00 -18.23 -7.28
C ASP A 154 -2.74 -17.71 -5.87
N LEU A 155 -3.78 -17.52 -5.04
CA LEU A 155 -3.62 -17.09 -3.66
C LEU A 155 -2.77 -18.08 -2.85
N ALA A 156 -3.02 -19.39 -2.98
CA ALA A 156 -2.22 -20.40 -2.30
C ALA A 156 -0.73 -20.38 -2.71
N SER A 157 -0.44 -19.96 -3.94
CA SER A 157 0.95 -19.83 -4.42
C SER A 157 1.62 -18.54 -3.96
N SER A 158 0.84 -17.52 -3.59
CA SER A 158 1.31 -16.21 -3.11
C SER A 158 1.59 -16.17 -1.60
N LEU A 159 1.14 -17.19 -0.84
CA LEU A 159 1.32 -17.33 0.61
C LEU A 159 2.59 -18.12 0.98
#